data_df105f69665f8d7b4ade6fae8eb88d8f
#
_entry.id   df105f69665f8d7b4ade6fae8eb88d8f
#
_cell.length_a   1.000
_cell.length_b   1.000
_cell.length_c   1.000
_cell.angle_alpha   90.00
_cell.angle_beta   90.00
_cell.angle_gamma   90.00
#
_symmetry.space_group_name_H-M   'P 1'
#
loop_
_entity.id
_entity.type
_entity.pdbx_description
1 polymer ?
#
loop_
_entity_poly.entity_id
_entity_poly.type
_entity_poly.pdbx_seq_one_letter_code
_entity_poly.pdbx_strand_id
1 'polypeptide(L)'
;MIDKSGKWWVGETADDIDEYLIAYTEDDCIDIKSIRCNNCCCDRLYVRLDRNENVIQVVCPECKHKKTLLDCEEILKDTKPKAYHCPICKKRTTYYLKAGFTRRKNGNVKWVYIGEMCTECNTLGSFIDWRINYEPTDEMEKNI
;
A
#
# COMPACT_ATOMS: atom_id res chain seq x y z
N MET A 1 1.07 -16.08 11.34
CA MET A 1 0.95 -17.06 10.25
C MET A 1 -0.30 -16.79 9.43
N ILE A 2 -0.24 -16.91 8.12
CA ILE A 2 -1.38 -16.60 7.26
C ILE A 2 -2.35 -17.79 7.21
N ASP A 3 -3.63 -17.49 7.39
CA ASP A 3 -4.71 -18.47 7.17
C ASP A 3 -5.17 -18.35 5.71
N LYS A 4 -4.92 -19.39 4.94
CA LYS A 4 -5.23 -19.48 3.50
C LYS A 4 -6.47 -20.33 3.20
N SER A 5 -7.21 -20.73 4.23
CA SER A 5 -8.33 -21.66 4.09
C SER A 5 -9.56 -21.05 3.43
N GLY A 6 -9.75 -19.74 3.53
CA GLY A 6 -10.87 -19.03 2.94
C GLY A 6 -10.56 -18.46 1.56
N LYS A 7 -11.54 -17.83 0.94
CA LYS A 7 -11.37 -17.12 -0.34
C LYS A 7 -10.33 -16.01 -0.23
N TRP A 8 -10.30 -15.32 0.91
CA TRP A 8 -9.37 -14.24 1.19
C TRP A 8 -8.42 -14.69 2.30
N TRP A 9 -7.14 -14.37 2.13
CA TRP A 9 -6.14 -14.71 3.14
C TRP A 9 -6.26 -13.79 4.35
N VAL A 10 -6.07 -14.34 5.54
CA VAL A 10 -6.16 -13.61 6.81
C VAL A 10 -4.83 -13.73 7.53
N GLY A 11 -4.26 -12.58 7.94
CA GLY A 11 -2.99 -12.52 8.66
C GLY A 11 -3.16 -12.36 10.16
N GLU A 12 -2.03 -12.34 10.86
CA GLU A 12 -1.97 -12.10 12.31
C GLU A 12 -1.21 -10.83 12.62
N THR A 13 -0.13 -10.56 11.85
CA THR A 13 0.75 -9.40 12.04
C THR A 13 1.02 -8.70 10.72
N ALA A 14 1.52 -7.47 10.80
CA ALA A 14 1.89 -6.70 9.61
C ALA A 14 2.96 -7.39 8.77
N ASP A 15 3.79 -8.24 9.37
CA ASP A 15 4.82 -9.00 8.63
C ASP A 15 4.21 -10.00 7.65
N ASP A 16 2.97 -10.41 7.87
CA ASP A 16 2.27 -11.31 6.95
C ASP A 16 1.98 -10.64 5.60
N ILE A 17 2.00 -9.31 5.54
CA ILE A 17 1.87 -8.58 4.27
C ILE A 17 3.03 -8.91 3.33
N ASP A 18 4.24 -9.07 3.87
CA ASP A 18 5.43 -9.43 3.09
C ASP A 18 5.22 -10.78 2.39
N GLU A 19 4.79 -11.78 3.15
CA GLU A 19 4.52 -13.11 2.61
C GLU A 19 3.40 -13.06 1.56
N TYR A 20 2.36 -12.28 1.84
CA TYR A 20 1.26 -12.10 0.89
C TYR A 20 1.74 -11.47 -0.42
N LEU A 21 2.53 -10.40 -0.35
CA LEU A 21 3.03 -9.71 -1.55
C LEU A 21 3.96 -10.60 -2.37
N ILE A 22 4.81 -11.38 -1.71
CA ILE A 22 5.71 -12.32 -2.40
C ILE A 22 4.87 -13.35 -3.16
N ALA A 23 3.85 -13.90 -2.54
CA ALA A 23 2.97 -14.86 -3.18
C ALA A 23 2.14 -14.23 -4.31
N TYR A 24 1.62 -13.02 -4.07
CA TYR A 24 0.79 -12.29 -5.03
C TYR A 24 1.56 -11.94 -6.31
N THR A 25 2.84 -11.60 -6.18
CA THR A 25 3.70 -11.20 -7.29
C THR A 25 4.49 -12.36 -7.88
N GLU A 26 4.26 -13.60 -7.41
CA GLU A 26 4.99 -14.80 -7.85
C GLU A 26 6.50 -14.62 -7.70
N ASP A 27 6.92 -14.08 -6.56
CA ASP A 27 8.32 -13.82 -6.20
C ASP A 27 9.02 -12.72 -7.03
N ASP A 28 8.27 -11.99 -7.86
CA ASP A 28 8.82 -10.82 -8.57
C ASP A 28 9.03 -9.63 -7.63
N CYS A 29 8.32 -9.57 -6.53
CA CYS A 29 8.44 -8.49 -5.56
C CYS A 29 9.60 -8.76 -4.61
N ILE A 30 10.69 -8.02 -4.77
CA ILE A 30 11.93 -8.27 -4.06
C ILE A 30 12.28 -7.24 -3.00
N ASP A 31 11.60 -6.07 -2.98
CA ASP A 31 11.91 -4.99 -2.06
C ASP A 31 10.61 -4.47 -1.45
N ILE A 32 10.44 -4.68 -0.15
CA ILE A 32 9.21 -4.34 0.56
C ILE A 32 9.54 -3.38 1.69
N LYS A 33 8.80 -2.26 1.73
CA LYS A 33 9.00 -1.22 2.74
C LYS A 33 7.69 -0.90 3.46
N SER A 34 7.76 -0.76 4.78
CA SER A 34 6.61 -0.37 5.59
C SER A 34 6.24 1.08 5.34
N ILE A 35 4.93 1.35 5.32
CA ILE A 35 4.40 2.71 5.19
C ILE A 35 3.90 3.13 6.57
N ARG A 36 4.46 4.23 7.07
CA ARG A 36 4.12 4.77 8.39
C ARG A 36 3.90 6.27 8.30
N CYS A 37 3.21 6.83 9.29
CA CYS A 37 3.10 8.28 9.41
C CYS A 37 4.49 8.90 9.60
N ASN A 38 4.83 9.88 8.77
CA ASN A 38 6.12 10.56 8.85
C ASN A 38 6.22 11.48 10.07
N ASN A 39 5.08 11.85 10.64
CA ASN A 39 5.01 12.78 11.76
C ASN A 39 5.10 12.09 13.13
N CYS A 40 4.38 10.98 13.34
CA CYS A 40 4.33 10.29 14.62
C CYS A 40 4.67 8.81 14.56
N CYS A 41 5.05 8.30 13.39
CA CYS A 41 5.43 6.90 13.16
C CYS A 41 4.31 5.87 13.40
N CYS A 42 3.05 6.30 13.43
CA CYS A 42 1.91 5.39 13.53
C CYS A 42 1.89 4.45 12.32
N ASP A 43 1.71 3.16 12.56
CA ASP A 43 1.73 2.15 11.50
C ASP A 43 0.34 1.74 11.02
N ARG A 44 -0.71 2.30 11.61
CA ARG A 44 -2.10 2.07 11.22
C ARG A 44 -2.65 3.34 10.60
N LEU A 45 -3.07 3.26 9.35
CA LEU A 45 -3.42 4.44 8.56
C LEU A 45 -4.77 4.26 7.88
N TYR A 46 -5.54 5.34 7.82
CA TYR A 46 -6.69 5.42 6.93
C TYR A 46 -6.19 5.60 5.50
N VAL A 47 -6.94 5.05 4.55
CA VAL A 47 -6.60 5.10 3.13
C VAL A 47 -7.67 5.86 2.36
N ARG A 48 -7.21 6.72 1.45
CA ARG A 48 -8.04 7.35 0.43
C ARG A 48 -7.42 7.01 -0.92
N LEU A 49 -8.23 6.58 -1.87
CA LEU A 49 -7.68 6.20 -3.17
C LEU A 49 -8.61 6.52 -4.33
N ASP A 50 -7.98 6.70 -5.50
CA ASP A 50 -8.63 6.80 -6.79
C ASP A 50 -7.99 5.73 -7.68
N ARG A 51 -8.69 4.62 -7.89
CA ARG A 51 -8.16 3.48 -8.66
C ARG A 51 -8.02 3.77 -10.13
N ASN A 52 -8.86 4.66 -10.66
CA ASN A 52 -8.82 4.98 -12.08
C ASN A 52 -7.53 5.71 -12.44
N GLU A 53 -7.05 6.56 -11.51
CA GLU A 53 -5.87 7.37 -11.74
C GLU A 53 -4.63 6.86 -10.98
N ASN A 54 -4.76 5.75 -10.25
CA ASN A 54 -3.68 5.16 -9.43
C ASN A 54 -3.12 6.15 -8.40
N VAL A 55 -4.01 6.77 -7.63
CA VAL A 55 -3.63 7.70 -6.57
C VAL A 55 -3.97 7.11 -5.21
N ILE A 56 -3.01 7.15 -4.30
CA ILE A 56 -3.21 6.70 -2.92
C ILE A 56 -2.73 7.78 -1.95
N GLN A 57 -3.59 8.10 -0.98
CA GLN A 57 -3.27 8.96 0.14
C GLN A 57 -3.50 8.21 1.44
N VAL A 58 -2.73 8.55 2.47
CA VAL A 58 -2.92 8.00 3.80
C VAL A 58 -3.15 9.12 4.79
N VAL A 59 -3.96 8.85 5.83
CA VAL A 59 -4.26 9.80 6.90
C VAL A 59 -4.01 9.10 8.23
N CYS A 60 -3.16 9.71 9.05
CA CYS A 60 -2.86 9.18 10.38
C CYS A 60 -4.06 9.39 11.31
N PRO A 61 -4.53 8.33 12.02
CA PRO A 61 -5.62 8.49 12.98
C PRO A 61 -5.21 9.23 14.25
N GLU A 62 -3.91 9.22 14.57
CA GLU A 62 -3.41 9.83 15.80
C GLU A 62 -3.15 11.33 15.66
N CYS A 63 -2.36 11.73 14.66
CA CYS A 63 -1.96 13.14 14.48
C CYS A 63 -2.65 13.84 13.31
N LYS A 64 -3.49 13.12 12.56
CA LYS A 64 -4.25 13.64 11.41
C LYS A 64 -3.39 14.08 10.22
N HIS A 65 -2.10 13.79 10.24
CA HIS A 65 -1.23 14.08 9.10
C HIS A 65 -1.70 13.30 7.86
N LYS A 66 -1.80 14.01 6.74
CA LYS A 66 -2.22 13.45 5.46
C LYS A 66 -1.05 13.48 4.49
N LYS A 67 -0.83 12.38 3.81
CA LYS A 67 0.27 12.24 2.87
C LYS A 67 -0.17 11.53 1.60
N THR A 68 0.25 12.06 0.44
CA THR A 68 0.08 11.40 -0.85
C THR A 68 1.35 10.59 -1.12
N LEU A 69 1.19 9.30 -1.42
CA LEU A 69 2.32 8.38 -1.51
C LEU A 69 2.98 8.37 -2.90
N LEU A 70 4.28 8.09 -2.90
CA LEU A 70 5.06 7.80 -4.11
C LEU A 70 4.99 8.96 -5.12
N ASP A 71 4.60 8.67 -6.36
CA ASP A 71 4.48 9.67 -7.42
C ASP A 71 3.06 10.22 -7.59
N CYS A 72 2.16 9.88 -6.70
CA CYS A 72 0.74 10.23 -6.83
C CYS A 72 0.46 11.74 -6.73
N GLU A 73 1.32 12.50 -6.06
CA GLU A 73 1.10 13.93 -5.86
C GLU A 73 1.07 14.72 -7.16
N GLU A 74 1.83 14.27 -8.17
CA GLU A 74 1.89 14.95 -9.47
C GLU A 74 0.54 14.97 -10.19
N ILE A 75 -0.28 13.95 -9.99
CA ILE A 75 -1.59 13.82 -10.64
C ILE A 75 -2.76 14.04 -9.69
N LEU A 76 -2.48 14.33 -8.42
CA LEU A 76 -3.51 14.46 -7.38
C LEU A 76 -4.57 15.49 -7.71
N LYS A 77 -4.17 16.65 -8.25
CA LYS A 77 -5.09 17.75 -8.56
C LYS A 77 -6.15 17.38 -9.61
N ASP A 78 -5.87 16.40 -10.45
CA ASP A 78 -6.78 15.93 -11.48
C ASP A 78 -7.57 14.69 -11.06
N THR A 79 -7.53 14.37 -9.76
CA THR A 79 -8.14 13.17 -9.22
C THR A 79 -9.04 13.49 -8.03
N LYS A 80 -9.87 12.52 -7.64
CA LYS A 80 -10.78 12.66 -6.50
C LYS A 80 -10.67 11.43 -5.60
N PRO A 81 -9.59 11.32 -4.80
CA PRO A 81 -9.45 10.18 -3.88
C PRO A 81 -10.63 10.12 -2.90
N LYS A 82 -11.15 8.93 -2.70
CA LYS A 82 -12.26 8.67 -1.79
C LYS A 82 -11.83 7.76 -0.65
N ALA A 83 -12.46 7.90 0.50
CA ALA A 83 -12.21 7.03 1.64
C ALA A 83 -12.39 5.57 1.22
N TYR A 84 -11.40 4.74 1.54
CA TYR A 84 -11.43 3.31 1.24
C TYR A 84 -12.02 2.56 2.44
N HIS A 85 -12.98 1.70 2.16
CA HIS A 85 -13.60 0.81 3.15
C HIS A 85 -13.16 -0.62 2.85
N CYS A 86 -12.90 -1.40 3.90
CA CYS A 86 -12.57 -2.80 3.71
C CYS A 86 -13.71 -3.52 2.98
N PRO A 87 -13.42 -4.19 1.85
CA PRO A 87 -14.48 -4.88 1.09
C PRO A 87 -15.03 -6.11 1.80
N ILE A 88 -14.34 -6.61 2.83
CA ILE A 88 -14.73 -7.82 3.55
C ILE A 88 -15.59 -7.49 4.77
N CYS A 89 -15.08 -6.67 5.71
CA CYS A 89 -15.86 -6.31 6.89
C CYS A 89 -16.75 -5.07 6.68
N LYS A 90 -16.61 -4.39 5.54
CA LYS A 90 -17.40 -3.22 5.14
C LYS A 90 -17.23 -1.99 6.03
N LYS A 91 -16.25 -2.00 6.92
CA LYS A 91 -16.01 -0.89 7.84
C LYS A 91 -14.98 0.09 7.28
N ARG A 92 -15.17 1.36 7.62
CA ARG A 92 -14.11 2.34 7.41
C ARG A 92 -13.12 2.17 8.56
N THR A 93 -11.97 1.60 8.26
CA THR A 93 -10.99 1.24 9.26
C THR A 93 -9.59 1.64 8.82
N THR A 94 -8.63 1.49 9.72
CA THR A 94 -7.21 1.68 9.39
C THR A 94 -6.61 0.38 8.84
N TYR A 95 -5.44 0.52 8.25
CA TYR A 95 -4.71 -0.59 7.64
C TYR A 95 -3.24 -0.54 8.02
N TYR A 96 -2.64 -1.72 8.17
CA TYR A 96 -1.20 -1.84 8.04
C TYR A 96 -0.88 -1.88 6.55
N LEU A 97 0.10 -1.10 6.12
CA LEU A 97 0.41 -0.91 4.71
C LEU A 97 1.89 -1.15 4.44
N LYS A 98 2.19 -1.77 3.30
CA LYS A 98 3.55 -1.91 2.81
C LYS A 98 3.58 -1.65 1.31
N ALA A 99 4.66 -1.03 0.83
CA ALA A 99 4.93 -0.87 -0.59
C ALA A 99 5.93 -1.94 -1.04
N GLY A 100 5.59 -2.67 -2.09
CA GLY A 100 6.47 -3.65 -2.71
C GLY A 100 6.91 -3.16 -4.07
N PHE A 101 8.21 -3.26 -4.36
CA PHE A 101 8.79 -2.81 -5.61
C PHE A 101 9.39 -3.97 -6.39
N THR A 102 9.05 -4.10 -7.66
CA THR A 102 9.85 -4.86 -8.60
C THR A 102 10.78 -3.89 -9.32
N ARG A 103 11.95 -4.37 -9.73
CA ARG A 103 12.98 -3.48 -10.27
C ARG A 103 13.44 -3.91 -11.65
N ARG A 104 13.89 -2.91 -12.43
CA ARG A 104 14.60 -3.14 -13.69
C ARG A 104 16.04 -3.52 -13.38
N LYS A 105 16.76 -4.00 -14.40
CA LYS A 105 18.17 -4.38 -14.26
C LYS A 105 19.05 -3.25 -13.74
N ASN A 106 18.71 -2.00 -14.05
CA ASN A 106 19.46 -0.83 -13.61
C ASN A 106 19.10 -0.37 -12.18
N GLY A 107 18.22 -1.09 -11.47
CA GLY A 107 17.83 -0.80 -10.10
C GLY A 107 16.63 0.10 -9.94
N ASN A 108 16.15 0.75 -11.01
CA ASN A 108 14.98 1.59 -10.94
C ASN A 108 13.70 0.75 -10.81
N VAL A 109 12.67 1.31 -10.17
CA VAL A 109 11.41 0.62 -9.96
C VAL A 109 10.68 0.42 -11.29
N LYS A 110 10.21 -0.80 -11.50
CA LYS A 110 9.42 -1.17 -12.66
C LYS A 110 7.92 -1.13 -12.34
N TRP A 111 7.54 -1.67 -11.19
CA TRP A 111 6.15 -1.78 -10.75
C TRP A 111 6.04 -1.59 -9.25
N VAL A 112 4.95 -0.95 -8.82
CA VAL A 112 4.64 -0.73 -7.39
C VAL A 112 3.40 -1.53 -7.02
N TYR A 113 3.47 -2.23 -5.89
CA TYR A 113 2.33 -2.92 -5.28
C TYR A 113 2.11 -2.37 -3.88
N ILE A 114 0.86 -2.07 -3.53
CA ILE A 114 0.53 -1.65 -2.17
C ILE A 114 -0.20 -2.81 -1.49
N GLY A 115 0.47 -3.42 -0.53
CA GLY A 115 -0.10 -4.48 0.29
C GLY A 115 -0.77 -3.92 1.53
N GLU A 116 -1.85 -4.58 1.96
CA GLU A 116 -2.64 -4.13 3.09
C GLU A 116 -3.05 -5.29 4.00
N MET A 117 -3.25 -4.97 5.28
CA MET A 117 -3.97 -5.84 6.21
C MET A 117 -4.94 -4.98 7.00
N CYS A 118 -6.24 -5.30 6.91
CA CYS A 118 -7.28 -4.58 7.65
C CYS A 118 -7.09 -4.79 9.15
N THR A 119 -7.12 -3.73 9.95
CA THR A 119 -6.95 -3.84 11.40
C THR A 119 -8.16 -4.44 12.11
N GLU A 120 -9.33 -4.46 11.47
CA GLU A 120 -10.56 -5.02 12.05
C GLU A 120 -10.72 -6.52 11.78
N CYS A 121 -10.53 -6.95 10.54
CA CYS A 121 -10.77 -8.35 10.15
C CYS A 121 -9.51 -9.09 9.75
N ASN A 122 -8.36 -8.44 9.73
CA ASN A 122 -7.04 -8.99 9.39
C ASN A 122 -6.95 -9.58 7.97
N THR A 123 -7.88 -9.24 7.10
CA THR A 123 -7.83 -9.70 5.71
C THR A 123 -6.66 -9.04 4.98
N LEU A 124 -5.88 -9.86 4.31
CA LEU A 124 -4.74 -9.42 3.49
C LEU A 124 -5.19 -9.12 2.06
N GLY A 125 -4.54 -8.14 1.42
CA GLY A 125 -4.85 -7.80 0.04
C GLY A 125 -3.82 -6.87 -0.57
N SER A 126 -3.94 -6.71 -1.89
CA SER A 126 -3.24 -5.66 -2.64
C SER A 126 -4.30 -4.93 -3.45
N PHE A 127 -4.73 -3.77 -2.96
CA PHE A 127 -5.87 -3.07 -3.54
C PHE A 127 -5.51 -2.12 -4.68
N ILE A 128 -4.24 -1.82 -4.84
CA ILE A 128 -3.77 -0.96 -5.93
C ILE A 128 -2.33 -1.34 -6.31
N ASP A 129 -2.05 -1.33 -7.61
CA ASP A 129 -0.70 -1.47 -8.14
C ASP A 129 -0.62 -0.73 -9.47
N TRP A 130 0.60 -0.31 -9.85
CA TRP A 130 0.79 0.37 -11.12
C TRP A 130 2.23 0.27 -11.61
N ARG A 131 2.39 0.48 -12.92
CA ARG A 131 3.69 0.46 -13.58
C ARG A 131 4.33 1.84 -13.52
N ILE A 132 5.66 1.85 -13.36
CA ILE A 132 6.47 3.07 -13.42
C ILE A 132 7.12 3.14 -14.81
N ASN A 133 6.88 4.24 -15.53
CA ASN A 133 7.32 4.42 -16.91
C ASN A 133 8.41 5.48 -17.07
N TYR A 134 9.09 5.84 -15.98
CA TYR A 134 10.14 6.86 -16.00
C TYR A 134 11.33 6.45 -15.15
N GLU A 135 12.43 7.15 -15.30
CA GLU A 135 13.67 7.00 -14.54
C GLU A 135 14.32 8.37 -14.36
N PRO A 136 15.04 8.65 -13.25
CA PRO A 136 15.25 7.76 -12.09
C PRO A 136 14.03 7.69 -11.18
N THR A 137 13.99 6.68 -10.31
CA THR A 137 12.86 6.47 -9.38
C THR A 137 13.21 6.77 -7.92
N ASP A 138 14.42 7.29 -7.66
CA ASP A 138 14.90 7.51 -6.28
C ASP A 138 13.99 8.42 -5.45
N GLU A 139 13.53 9.52 -6.03
CA GLU A 139 12.69 10.48 -5.32
C GLU A 139 11.31 9.88 -5.01
N MET A 140 10.74 9.16 -5.96
CA MET A 140 9.46 8.48 -5.78
C MET A 140 9.53 7.46 -4.64
N GLU A 141 10.61 6.67 -4.58
CA GLU A 141 10.79 5.63 -3.58
C GLU A 141 10.88 6.15 -2.16
N LYS A 142 11.33 7.39 -1.98
CA LYS A 142 11.47 8.00 -0.65
C LYS A 142 10.16 8.51 -0.09
N ASN A 143 9.15 8.66 -0.91
CA ASN A 143 7.87 9.26 -0.53
C ASN A 143 6.86 8.20 -0.08
N ILE A 144 7.21 7.52 1.02
CA ILE A 144 6.34 6.51 1.64
C ILE A 144 6.22 6.68 3.15
#